data_63e26867658c82f72466aba1b9c535ec
#
_entry.id   63e26867658c82f72466aba1b9c535ec
#
_cell.length_a   1.000
_cell.length_b   1.000
_cell.length_c   1.000
_cell.angle_alpha   90.00
_cell.angle_beta   90.00
_cell.angle_gamma   90.00
#
_symmetry.space_group_name_H-M   'P 1'
#
loop_
_entity.id
_entity.type
_entity.pdbx_description
1 polymer ?
#
loop_
_entity_poly.entity_id
_entity_poly.type
_entity_poly.pdbx_seq_one_letter_code
_entity_poly.pdbx_strand_id
1 'polypeptide(L)'
;MAELNVKRSKFDRKLDKIKELEESGQLKNQNVNRTLRKFLNNKLALAGAGIFIIILVASILAPLLTSYDPLKADMNSVLQSPSANHFFGTDKVGRDVFSRVLYGGRISIFIGLGSALGCALIGVLLGCYGGYKGGWFDKIVLHISEVFMSFPQLVLVLLLVTILGQSLTNLIVIFILTGWGSVYRMARSQILTIREEEYVQSLKAFGLNEFLICYKHMLPNAIGPIVVNITLSTAMFILQEASLSFLGLGVPLEIATWGNILNAAQDMFTLQNNWWLWLPVGITISLFVMGINFLGDGIRDTTDPTQQG
;
A
#
# COMPACT_ATOMS: atom_id res chain seq x y z
N MET A 1 -56.55 -12.55 37.59
CA MET A 1 -55.50 -12.22 36.63
C MET A 1 -54.15 -12.43 37.30
N ALA A 2 -53.50 -13.57 37.03
CA ALA A 2 -52.18 -13.87 37.57
C ALA A 2 -51.10 -13.34 36.60
N GLU A 3 -50.35 -12.36 37.03
CA GLU A 3 -49.17 -11.90 36.31
C GLU A 3 -48.14 -12.99 36.22
N LEU A 4 -47.91 -13.53 35.06
CA LEU A 4 -46.80 -14.42 34.73
C LEU A 4 -45.45 -13.66 34.87
N ASN A 5 -44.87 -13.77 36.06
CA ASN A 5 -43.52 -13.27 36.33
C ASN A 5 -42.52 -14.20 35.63
N VAL A 6 -42.31 -13.99 34.33
CA VAL A 6 -41.33 -14.71 33.55
C VAL A 6 -39.94 -14.32 34.05
N LYS A 7 -39.28 -15.22 34.80
CA LYS A 7 -37.89 -15.07 35.17
C LYS A 7 -37.06 -14.87 33.88
N ARG A 8 -36.69 -13.63 33.57
CA ARG A 8 -35.81 -13.33 32.44
C ARG A 8 -34.56 -14.20 32.51
N SER A 9 -34.34 -14.93 31.43
CA SER A 9 -33.21 -15.84 31.28
C SER A 9 -31.89 -15.07 31.43
N LYS A 10 -30.81 -15.72 31.88
CA LYS A 10 -29.46 -15.14 31.82
C LYS A 10 -29.08 -14.67 30.41
N PHE A 11 -29.68 -15.30 29.42
CA PHE A 11 -29.53 -14.97 28.00
C PHE A 11 -30.21 -13.64 27.65
N ASP A 12 -31.46 -13.39 28.11
CA ASP A 12 -32.18 -12.14 27.85
C ASP A 12 -31.46 -10.94 28.45
N ARG A 13 -30.90 -11.09 29.67
CA ARG A 13 -30.09 -10.03 30.30
C ARG A 13 -28.78 -9.75 29.55
N LYS A 14 -28.18 -10.78 28.92
CA LYS A 14 -27.02 -10.58 28.07
C LYS A 14 -27.39 -9.85 26.77
N LEU A 15 -28.53 -10.17 26.16
CA LEU A 15 -29.05 -9.50 24.98
C LEU A 15 -29.36 -8.03 25.22
N ASP A 16 -30.03 -7.72 26.33
CA ASP A 16 -30.33 -6.33 26.71
C ASP A 16 -29.04 -5.51 26.91
N LYS A 17 -28.05 -6.09 27.58
CA LYS A 17 -26.74 -5.45 27.79
C LYS A 17 -25.95 -5.25 26.49
N ILE A 18 -26.06 -6.17 25.54
CA ILE A 18 -25.46 -6.03 24.20
C ILE A 18 -26.14 -4.90 23.45
N LYS A 19 -27.47 -4.82 23.48
CA LYS A 19 -28.22 -3.72 22.85
C LYS A 19 -27.89 -2.35 23.45
N GLU A 20 -27.82 -2.24 24.77
CA GLU A 20 -27.42 -1.01 25.44
C GLU A 20 -25.99 -0.57 25.06
N LEU A 21 -25.05 -1.51 24.96
CA LEU A 21 -23.67 -1.24 24.53
C LEU A 21 -23.59 -0.86 23.04
N GLU A 22 -24.49 -1.39 22.23
CA GLU A 22 -24.58 -1.08 20.80
C GLU A 22 -25.16 0.33 20.58
N GLU A 23 -26.26 0.66 21.28
CA GLU A 23 -26.90 1.99 21.25
C GLU A 23 -25.99 3.10 21.83
N SER A 24 -25.19 2.79 22.83
CA SER A 24 -24.21 3.73 23.39
C SER A 24 -22.92 3.89 22.56
N GLY A 25 -22.74 3.11 21.48
CA GLY A 25 -21.52 3.10 20.67
C GLY A 25 -20.31 2.46 21.36
N GLN A 26 -20.47 1.97 22.57
CA GLN A 26 -19.36 1.40 23.39
C GLN A 26 -18.82 0.11 22.80
N LEU A 27 -19.65 -0.71 22.12
CA LEU A 27 -19.19 -1.92 21.45
C LEU A 27 -18.21 -1.59 20.31
N LYS A 28 -18.47 -0.53 19.55
CA LYS A 28 -17.58 -0.07 18.47
C LYS A 28 -16.23 0.38 19.06
N ASN A 29 -16.24 1.11 20.17
CA ASN A 29 -15.03 1.56 20.86
C ASN A 29 -14.26 0.39 21.49
N GLN A 30 -14.93 -0.61 22.03
CA GLN A 30 -14.26 -1.81 22.59
C GLN A 30 -13.55 -2.63 21.50
N ASN A 31 -14.15 -2.80 20.34
CA ASN A 31 -13.54 -3.51 19.22
C ASN A 31 -12.33 -2.76 18.66
N VAL A 32 -12.43 -1.43 18.48
CA VAL A 32 -11.32 -0.59 18.05
C VAL A 32 -10.16 -0.66 19.05
N ASN A 33 -10.44 -0.55 20.35
CA ASN A 33 -9.43 -0.65 21.40
C ASN A 33 -8.76 -2.03 21.45
N ARG A 34 -9.51 -3.10 21.17
CA ARG A 34 -8.96 -4.47 21.11
C ARG A 34 -8.04 -4.65 19.91
N THR A 35 -8.45 -4.18 18.74
CA THR A 35 -7.65 -4.22 17.52
C THR A 35 -6.37 -3.40 17.68
N LEU A 36 -6.49 -2.16 18.21
CA LEU A 36 -5.35 -1.30 18.48
C LEU A 36 -4.38 -1.93 19.49
N ARG A 37 -4.89 -2.54 20.55
CA ARG A 37 -4.07 -3.22 21.57
C ARG A 37 -3.35 -4.44 21.00
N LYS A 38 -4.00 -5.23 20.12
CA LYS A 38 -3.35 -6.34 19.42
C LYS A 38 -2.20 -5.82 18.53
N PHE A 39 -2.44 -4.75 17.76
CA PHE A 39 -1.42 -4.12 16.93
C PHE A 39 -0.23 -3.62 17.77
N LEU A 40 -0.49 -2.90 18.87
CA LEU A 40 0.53 -2.39 19.77
C LEU A 40 1.33 -3.48 20.51
N ASN A 41 0.78 -4.68 20.63
CA ASN A 41 1.49 -5.82 21.20
C ASN A 41 2.37 -6.57 20.18
N ASN A 42 2.17 -6.33 18.86
CA ASN A 42 3.00 -6.92 17.81
C ASN A 42 4.27 -6.07 17.60
N LYS A 43 5.39 -6.54 18.17
CA LYS A 43 6.68 -5.81 18.11
C LYS A 43 7.19 -5.59 16.68
N LEU A 44 6.96 -6.55 15.78
CA LEU A 44 7.36 -6.41 14.37
C LEU A 44 6.53 -5.36 13.66
N ALA A 45 5.21 -5.33 13.89
CA ALA A 45 4.33 -4.30 13.34
C ALA A 45 4.71 -2.90 13.82
N LEU A 46 5.04 -2.75 15.12
CA LEU A 46 5.51 -1.48 15.66
C LEU A 46 6.87 -1.06 15.09
N ALA A 47 7.82 -1.98 14.97
CA ALA A 47 9.10 -1.69 14.33
C ALA A 47 8.91 -1.29 12.87
N GLY A 48 8.05 -2.01 12.13
CA GLY A 48 7.72 -1.68 10.74
C GLY A 48 7.05 -0.32 10.60
N ALA A 49 6.07 -0.03 11.45
CA ALA A 49 5.41 1.28 11.49
C ALA A 49 6.41 2.41 11.81
N GLY A 50 7.31 2.18 12.78
CA GLY A 50 8.36 3.13 13.14
C GLY A 50 9.30 3.44 11.97
N ILE A 51 9.83 2.41 11.30
CA ILE A 51 10.70 2.57 10.12
C ILE A 51 9.96 3.31 9.00
N PHE A 52 8.72 2.90 8.69
CA PHE A 52 7.91 3.55 7.67
C PHE A 52 7.69 5.03 7.98
N ILE A 53 7.27 5.35 9.20
CA ILE A 53 6.99 6.74 9.61
C ILE A 53 8.28 7.58 9.59
N ILE A 54 9.40 7.05 10.07
CA ILE A 54 10.68 7.77 10.08
C ILE A 54 11.10 8.14 8.65
N ILE A 55 11.08 7.18 7.71
CA ILE A 55 11.47 7.43 6.33
C ILE A 55 10.48 8.38 5.64
N LEU A 56 9.17 8.21 5.88
CA LEU A 56 8.14 9.09 5.33
C LEU A 56 8.32 10.53 5.84
N VAL A 57 8.47 10.71 7.14
CA VAL A 57 8.64 12.03 7.76
C VAL A 57 9.95 12.66 7.32
N ALA A 58 11.06 11.91 7.29
CA ALA A 58 12.34 12.40 6.78
C ALA A 58 12.23 12.85 5.31
N SER A 59 11.52 12.09 4.46
CA SER A 59 11.28 12.49 3.08
C SER A 59 10.43 13.75 2.98
N ILE A 60 9.35 13.87 3.76
CA ILE A 60 8.49 15.07 3.78
C ILE A 60 9.26 16.30 4.31
N LEU A 61 10.07 16.12 5.33
CA LEU A 61 10.86 17.19 5.94
C LEU A 61 12.21 17.41 5.25
N ALA A 62 12.46 16.83 4.08
CA ALA A 62 13.69 16.97 3.33
C ALA A 62 14.21 18.44 3.24
N PRO A 63 13.36 19.48 2.96
CA PRO A 63 13.83 20.88 2.93
C PRO A 63 14.36 21.43 4.25
N LEU A 64 13.98 20.80 5.39
CA LEU A 64 14.47 21.18 6.71
C LEU A 64 15.71 20.39 7.14
N LEU A 65 15.91 19.19 6.55
CA LEU A 65 16.97 18.27 6.90
C LEU A 65 18.24 18.47 6.06
N THR A 66 18.13 19.13 4.91
CA THR A 66 19.26 19.43 4.02
C THR A 66 19.11 20.81 3.41
N SER A 67 20.25 21.51 3.28
CA SER A 67 20.35 22.81 2.61
C SER A 67 20.67 22.67 1.12
N TYR A 68 21.01 21.46 0.65
CA TYR A 68 21.39 21.23 -0.73
C TYR A 68 20.17 20.96 -1.62
N ASP A 69 20.15 21.59 -2.80
CA ASP A 69 19.19 21.28 -3.83
C ASP A 69 19.55 19.91 -4.47
N PRO A 70 18.63 18.93 -4.48
CA PRO A 70 18.89 17.59 -5.00
C PRO A 70 19.16 17.54 -6.51
N LEU A 71 18.89 18.62 -7.24
CA LEU A 71 19.05 18.72 -8.70
C LEU A 71 20.26 19.57 -9.10
N LYS A 72 20.77 20.41 -8.22
CA LYS A 72 21.85 21.34 -8.51
C LYS A 72 23.18 20.58 -8.59
N ALA A 73 23.78 20.58 -9.80
CA ALA A 73 25.13 20.06 -10.03
C ALA A 73 26.20 21.03 -9.50
N ASP A 74 27.27 20.48 -8.93
CA ASP A 74 28.46 21.23 -8.53
C ASP A 74 29.72 20.51 -9.03
N MET A 75 30.28 21.00 -10.11
CA MET A 75 31.47 20.41 -10.75
C MET A 75 32.71 20.44 -9.88
N ASN A 76 32.74 21.26 -8.81
CA ASN A 76 33.84 21.29 -7.87
C ASN A 76 33.79 20.17 -6.83
N SER A 77 32.61 19.51 -6.72
CA SER A 77 32.32 18.51 -5.70
C SER A 77 32.00 17.13 -6.30
N VAL A 78 32.55 16.79 -7.46
CA VAL A 78 32.29 15.53 -8.17
C VAL A 78 32.87 14.33 -7.43
N LEU A 79 32.06 13.27 -7.22
CA LEU A 79 32.46 11.99 -6.63
C LEU A 79 33.17 12.11 -5.27
N GLN A 80 32.85 13.10 -4.46
CA GLN A 80 33.40 13.23 -3.12
C GLN A 80 32.83 12.13 -2.22
N SER A 81 33.69 11.49 -1.46
CA SER A 81 33.29 10.52 -0.43
C SER A 81 32.50 11.18 0.71
N PRO A 82 31.78 10.40 1.53
CA PRO A 82 31.08 10.93 2.69
C PRO A 82 31.92 11.80 3.58
N SER A 83 31.40 12.97 3.95
CA SER A 83 32.08 13.98 4.76
C SER A 83 31.08 14.77 5.61
N ALA A 84 31.60 15.66 6.48
CA ALA A 84 30.73 16.54 7.28
C ALA A 84 29.87 17.50 6.42
N ASN A 85 30.34 17.87 5.22
CA ASN A 85 29.63 18.71 4.27
C ASN A 85 28.60 17.89 3.46
N HIS A 86 28.96 16.67 3.07
CA HIS A 86 28.14 15.77 2.27
C HIS A 86 28.01 14.41 3.00
N PHE A 87 26.98 14.23 3.82
CA PHE A 87 26.82 13.05 4.68
C PHE A 87 26.89 11.72 3.93
N PHE A 88 26.29 11.64 2.74
CA PHE A 88 26.39 10.47 1.86
C PHE A 88 27.26 10.73 0.63
N GLY A 89 28.16 11.73 0.68
CA GLY A 89 29.00 12.09 -0.46
C GLY A 89 28.21 12.71 -1.62
N THR A 90 28.88 12.82 -2.78
CA THR A 90 28.31 13.42 -3.99
C THR A 90 28.36 12.47 -5.18
N ASP A 91 27.48 12.70 -6.16
CA ASP A 91 27.38 11.89 -7.38
C ASP A 91 28.33 12.33 -8.50
N LYS A 92 28.21 11.69 -9.67
CA LYS A 92 29.05 11.94 -10.87
C LYS A 92 28.97 13.36 -11.42
N VAL A 93 27.99 14.16 -11.01
CA VAL A 93 27.82 15.57 -11.39
C VAL A 93 27.87 16.50 -10.17
N GLY A 94 28.34 15.99 -9.02
CA GLY A 94 28.52 16.76 -7.80
C GLY A 94 27.25 17.04 -7.00
N ARG A 95 26.12 16.35 -7.26
CA ARG A 95 24.89 16.51 -6.47
C ARG A 95 25.00 15.75 -5.15
N ASP A 96 24.49 16.33 -4.07
CA ASP A 96 24.49 15.73 -2.74
C ASP A 96 23.58 14.48 -2.67
N VAL A 97 24.17 13.32 -2.36
CA VAL A 97 23.44 12.04 -2.34
C VAL A 97 22.44 11.99 -1.20
N PHE A 98 22.74 12.55 -0.01
CA PHE A 98 21.81 12.56 1.11
C PHE A 98 20.52 13.33 0.77
N SER A 99 20.68 14.53 0.20
CA SER A 99 19.53 15.32 -0.29
C SER A 99 18.73 14.57 -1.33
N ARG A 100 19.39 13.91 -2.29
CA ARG A 100 18.71 13.11 -3.31
C ARG A 100 17.94 11.93 -2.73
N VAL A 101 18.47 11.26 -1.70
CA VAL A 101 17.77 10.16 -1.02
C VAL A 101 16.50 10.66 -0.32
N LEU A 102 16.58 11.79 0.39
CA LEU A 102 15.43 12.37 1.08
C LEU A 102 14.35 12.86 0.09
N TYR A 103 14.73 13.68 -0.89
CA TYR A 103 13.79 14.19 -1.88
C TYR A 103 13.27 13.10 -2.80
N GLY A 104 14.13 12.14 -3.17
CA GLY A 104 13.76 10.98 -3.96
C GLY A 104 12.72 10.11 -3.27
N GLY A 105 12.77 10.02 -1.95
CA GLY A 105 11.76 9.34 -1.14
C GLY A 105 10.36 9.89 -1.35
N ARG A 106 10.19 11.21 -1.47
CA ARG A 106 8.88 11.82 -1.76
C ARG A 106 8.28 11.28 -3.04
N ILE A 107 9.09 11.24 -4.09
CA ILE A 107 8.63 10.85 -5.43
C ILE A 107 8.39 9.34 -5.47
N SER A 108 9.34 8.52 -4.98
CA SER A 108 9.20 7.06 -4.98
C SER A 108 8.02 6.59 -4.11
N ILE A 109 7.80 7.20 -2.93
CA ILE A 109 6.63 6.89 -2.08
C ILE A 109 5.34 7.34 -2.77
N PHE A 110 5.33 8.51 -3.41
CA PHE A 110 4.16 9.00 -4.15
C PHE A 110 3.79 8.08 -5.32
N ILE A 111 4.78 7.59 -6.08
CA ILE A 111 4.56 6.61 -7.15
C ILE A 111 3.99 5.32 -6.57
N GLY A 112 4.64 4.73 -5.56
CA GLY A 112 4.23 3.46 -4.98
C GLY A 112 2.85 3.50 -4.36
N LEU A 113 2.62 4.45 -3.44
CA LEU A 113 1.34 4.60 -2.74
C LEU A 113 0.23 5.07 -3.67
N GLY A 114 0.51 6.04 -4.55
CA GLY A 114 -0.47 6.55 -5.51
C GLY A 114 -0.95 5.46 -6.48
N SER A 115 -0.03 4.63 -6.98
CA SER A 115 -0.36 3.50 -7.84
C SER A 115 -1.17 2.44 -7.09
N ALA A 116 -0.78 2.10 -5.85
CA ALA A 116 -1.48 1.11 -5.03
C ALA A 116 -2.91 1.57 -4.70
N LEU A 117 -3.09 2.85 -4.34
CA LEU A 117 -4.41 3.43 -4.08
C LEU A 117 -5.26 3.49 -5.35
N GLY A 118 -4.67 3.83 -6.51
CA GLY A 118 -5.36 3.80 -7.80
C GLY A 118 -5.82 2.40 -8.18
N CYS A 119 -4.96 1.38 -8.02
CA CYS A 119 -5.33 -0.02 -8.20
C CYS A 119 -6.44 -0.45 -7.24
N ALA A 120 -6.35 -0.03 -5.97
CA ALA A 120 -7.35 -0.34 -4.95
C ALA A 120 -8.70 0.29 -5.30
N LEU A 121 -8.73 1.54 -5.72
CA LEU A 121 -9.97 2.22 -6.12
C LEU A 121 -10.69 1.46 -7.23
N ILE A 122 -9.99 1.16 -8.32
CA ILE A 122 -10.59 0.45 -9.46
C ILE A 122 -10.92 -0.99 -9.08
N GLY A 123 -9.96 -1.72 -8.51
CA GLY A 123 -10.11 -3.13 -8.17
C GLY A 123 -11.20 -3.40 -7.16
N VAL A 124 -11.31 -2.57 -6.11
CA VAL A 124 -12.35 -2.70 -5.08
C VAL A 124 -13.73 -2.35 -5.64
N LEU A 125 -13.86 -1.26 -6.39
CA LEU A 125 -15.15 -0.90 -7.00
C LEU A 125 -15.66 -2.01 -7.91
N LEU A 126 -14.84 -2.49 -8.82
CA LEU A 126 -15.24 -3.56 -9.74
C LEU A 126 -15.39 -4.91 -9.03
N GLY A 127 -14.51 -5.23 -8.08
CA GLY A 127 -14.51 -6.50 -7.34
C GLY A 127 -15.70 -6.63 -6.38
N CYS A 128 -16.08 -5.55 -5.70
CA CYS A 128 -17.26 -5.55 -4.86
C CYS A 128 -18.52 -5.78 -5.69
N TYR A 129 -18.72 -5.00 -6.75
CA TYR A 129 -19.92 -5.14 -7.58
C TYR A 129 -19.96 -6.48 -8.31
N GLY A 130 -18.84 -6.91 -8.93
CA GLY A 130 -18.75 -8.20 -9.60
C GLY A 130 -18.97 -9.38 -8.66
N GLY A 131 -18.34 -9.38 -7.48
CA GLY A 131 -18.51 -10.43 -6.47
C GLY A 131 -19.94 -10.51 -5.92
N TYR A 132 -20.61 -9.37 -5.75
CA TYR A 132 -21.98 -9.33 -5.26
C TYR A 132 -22.98 -9.77 -6.34
N LYS A 133 -22.96 -9.12 -7.51
CA LYS A 133 -23.94 -9.33 -8.58
C LYS A 133 -23.66 -10.61 -9.38
N GLY A 134 -22.41 -10.92 -9.62
CA GLY A 134 -22.02 -12.05 -10.49
C GLY A 134 -22.42 -11.85 -11.95
N GLY A 135 -22.77 -12.94 -12.62
CA GLY A 135 -23.34 -12.93 -13.97
C GLY A 135 -22.32 -12.55 -15.05
N TRP A 136 -22.81 -11.93 -16.13
CA TRP A 136 -22.02 -11.57 -17.30
C TRP A 136 -20.99 -10.46 -17.04
N PHE A 137 -21.35 -9.45 -16.23
CA PHE A 137 -20.44 -8.38 -15.85
C PHE A 137 -19.20 -8.92 -15.15
N ASP A 138 -19.39 -9.76 -14.13
CA ASP A 138 -18.31 -10.38 -13.38
C ASP A 138 -17.39 -11.22 -14.28
N LYS A 139 -17.97 -12.01 -15.19
CA LYS A 139 -17.21 -12.83 -16.14
C LYS A 139 -16.31 -11.98 -17.05
N ILE A 140 -16.83 -10.87 -17.59
CA ILE A 140 -16.04 -9.98 -18.46
C ILE A 140 -14.89 -9.34 -17.70
N VAL A 141 -15.19 -8.72 -16.55
CA VAL A 141 -14.14 -8.05 -15.75
C VAL A 141 -13.08 -9.06 -15.31
N LEU A 142 -13.50 -10.28 -14.92
CA LEU A 142 -12.57 -11.36 -14.58
C LEU A 142 -11.66 -11.70 -15.76
N HIS A 143 -12.22 -11.93 -16.95
CA HIS A 143 -11.40 -12.25 -18.13
C HIS A 143 -10.46 -11.13 -18.52
N ILE A 144 -10.89 -9.85 -18.45
CA ILE A 144 -9.99 -8.71 -18.68
C ILE A 144 -8.85 -8.73 -17.68
N SER A 145 -9.14 -8.95 -16.39
CA SER A 145 -8.10 -9.02 -15.37
C SER A 145 -7.11 -10.18 -15.62
N GLU A 146 -7.61 -11.33 -16.07
CA GLU A 146 -6.80 -12.50 -16.41
C GLU A 146 -5.87 -12.23 -17.58
N VAL A 147 -6.32 -11.50 -18.60
CA VAL A 147 -5.48 -11.10 -19.75
C VAL A 147 -4.29 -10.24 -19.25
N PHE A 148 -4.53 -9.22 -18.43
CA PHE A 148 -3.43 -8.41 -17.88
C PHE A 148 -2.47 -9.24 -17.01
N MET A 149 -2.99 -10.18 -16.24
CA MET A 149 -2.20 -11.02 -15.33
C MET A 149 -1.51 -12.20 -16.01
N SER A 150 -1.82 -12.51 -17.27
CA SER A 150 -1.14 -13.56 -18.05
C SER A 150 0.27 -13.15 -18.48
N PHE A 151 0.56 -11.86 -18.49
CA PHE A 151 1.89 -11.34 -18.82
C PHE A 151 2.71 -11.09 -17.55
N PRO A 152 4.03 -11.35 -17.57
CA PRO A 152 4.92 -10.89 -16.51
C PRO A 152 4.79 -9.36 -16.37
N GLN A 153 4.39 -8.89 -15.19
CA GLN A 153 4.03 -7.48 -14.97
C GLN A 153 5.16 -6.52 -15.40
N LEU A 154 6.41 -6.83 -15.06
CA LEU A 154 7.55 -6.01 -15.42
C LEU A 154 7.69 -5.86 -16.94
N VAL A 155 7.49 -6.94 -17.70
CA VAL A 155 7.58 -6.92 -19.18
C VAL A 155 6.48 -6.05 -19.77
N LEU A 156 5.24 -6.18 -19.25
CA LEU A 156 4.11 -5.37 -19.71
C LEU A 156 4.34 -3.88 -19.42
N VAL A 157 4.86 -3.55 -18.24
CA VAL A 157 5.18 -2.17 -17.86
C VAL A 157 6.28 -1.60 -18.74
N LEU A 158 7.37 -2.35 -19.01
CA LEU A 158 8.43 -1.95 -19.93
C LEU A 158 7.90 -1.62 -21.33
N LEU A 159 7.03 -2.48 -21.86
CA LEU A 159 6.39 -2.26 -23.16
C LEU A 159 5.58 -0.95 -23.15
N LEU A 160 4.74 -0.76 -22.14
CA LEU A 160 3.88 0.42 -22.06
C LEU A 160 4.67 1.71 -21.83
N VAL A 161 5.73 1.70 -21.04
CA VAL A 161 6.62 2.86 -20.85
C VAL A 161 7.31 3.22 -22.17
N THR A 162 7.72 2.24 -22.96
CA THR A 162 8.33 2.48 -24.28
C THR A 162 7.37 3.15 -25.26
N ILE A 163 6.08 2.81 -25.19
CA ILE A 163 5.04 3.38 -26.07
C ILE A 163 4.59 4.77 -25.59
N LEU A 164 4.31 4.91 -24.28
CA LEU A 164 3.71 6.13 -23.71
C LEU A 164 4.75 7.18 -23.30
N GLY A 165 6.03 6.80 -23.27
CA GLY A 165 7.13 7.66 -22.86
C GLY A 165 7.35 7.69 -21.35
N GLN A 166 8.56 8.14 -20.97
CA GLN A 166 9.01 8.23 -19.58
C GLN A 166 8.45 9.51 -18.95
N SER A 167 7.54 9.37 -18.00
CA SER A 167 7.11 10.45 -17.11
C SER A 167 6.55 9.87 -15.81
N LEU A 168 6.54 10.67 -14.76
CA LEU A 168 5.97 10.30 -13.47
C LEU A 168 4.49 9.92 -13.60
N THR A 169 3.72 10.72 -14.32
CA THR A 169 2.28 10.46 -14.51
C THR A 169 2.03 9.20 -15.32
N ASN A 170 2.77 9.02 -16.44
CA ASN A 170 2.62 7.83 -17.27
C ASN A 170 2.94 6.57 -16.46
N LEU A 171 3.99 6.59 -15.62
CA LEU A 171 4.37 5.44 -14.81
C LEU A 171 3.28 5.06 -13.80
N ILE A 172 2.69 6.03 -13.10
CA ILE A 172 1.57 5.79 -12.18
C ILE A 172 0.36 5.20 -12.94
N VAL A 173 0.00 5.78 -14.08
CA VAL A 173 -1.12 5.29 -14.89
C VAL A 173 -0.87 3.87 -15.38
N ILE A 174 0.35 3.56 -15.85
CA ILE A 174 0.74 2.22 -16.28
C ILE A 174 0.65 1.22 -15.13
N PHE A 175 1.15 1.57 -13.94
CA PHE A 175 1.03 0.70 -12.76
C PHE A 175 -0.42 0.45 -12.36
N ILE A 176 -1.27 1.48 -12.42
CA ILE A 176 -2.71 1.32 -12.15
C ILE A 176 -3.34 0.40 -13.21
N LEU A 177 -3.05 0.65 -14.49
CA LEU A 177 -3.62 -0.12 -15.60
C LEU A 177 -3.23 -1.60 -15.56
N THR A 178 -2.02 -1.91 -15.10
CA THR A 178 -1.50 -3.28 -15.06
C THR A 178 -1.77 -3.98 -13.72
N GLY A 179 -1.96 -3.23 -12.62
CA GLY A 179 -2.03 -3.78 -11.26
C GLY A 179 -3.45 -3.98 -10.69
N TRP A 180 -4.47 -3.30 -11.22
CA TRP A 180 -5.83 -3.34 -10.67
C TRP A 180 -6.46 -4.75 -10.62
N GLY A 181 -6.08 -5.64 -11.54
CA GLY A 181 -6.66 -6.97 -11.66
C GLY A 181 -6.43 -7.87 -10.45
N SER A 182 -5.27 -7.75 -9.79
CA SER A 182 -4.96 -8.49 -8.55
C SER A 182 -5.86 -8.04 -7.39
N VAL A 183 -6.07 -6.72 -7.25
CA VAL A 183 -6.95 -6.14 -6.23
C VAL A 183 -8.41 -6.51 -6.50
N TYR A 184 -8.85 -6.47 -7.78
CA TYR A 184 -10.17 -6.91 -8.19
C TYR A 184 -10.46 -8.35 -7.73
N ARG A 185 -9.56 -9.29 -8.05
CA ARG A 185 -9.74 -10.70 -7.68
C ARG A 185 -9.79 -10.90 -6.18
N MET A 186 -8.94 -10.20 -5.44
CA MET A 186 -8.93 -10.25 -3.97
C MET A 186 -10.23 -9.70 -3.39
N ALA A 187 -10.66 -8.49 -3.79
CA ALA A 187 -11.91 -7.88 -3.31
C ALA A 187 -13.12 -8.74 -3.68
N ARG A 188 -13.18 -9.23 -4.93
CA ARG A 188 -14.22 -10.16 -5.40
C ARG A 188 -14.32 -11.41 -4.53
N SER A 189 -13.19 -12.05 -4.20
CA SER A 189 -13.15 -13.24 -3.35
C SER A 189 -13.72 -12.97 -1.96
N GLN A 190 -13.34 -11.84 -1.35
CA GLN A 190 -13.88 -11.44 -0.04
C GLN A 190 -15.40 -11.22 -0.09
N ILE A 191 -15.88 -10.53 -1.12
CA ILE A 191 -17.30 -10.25 -1.27
C ILE A 191 -18.09 -11.53 -1.54
N LEU A 192 -17.58 -12.48 -2.31
CA LEU A 192 -18.22 -13.78 -2.52
C LEU A 192 -18.43 -14.53 -1.19
N THR A 193 -17.44 -14.50 -0.31
CA THR A 193 -17.56 -15.11 1.03
C THR A 193 -18.60 -14.40 1.89
N ILE A 194 -18.52 -13.06 1.97
CA ILE A 194 -19.44 -12.25 2.79
C ILE A 194 -20.89 -12.30 2.27
N ARG A 195 -21.08 -12.49 0.98
CA ARG A 195 -22.41 -12.53 0.35
C ARG A 195 -23.29 -13.66 0.92
N GLU A 196 -22.70 -14.75 1.35
CA GLU A 196 -23.41 -15.90 1.89
C GLU A 196 -23.76 -15.76 3.39
N GLU A 197 -23.32 -14.72 4.06
CA GLU A 197 -23.61 -14.44 5.47
C GLU A 197 -25.11 -14.13 5.68
N GLU A 198 -25.66 -14.58 6.80
CA GLU A 198 -27.09 -14.45 7.12
C GLU A 198 -27.60 -13.01 7.12
N TYR A 199 -26.77 -12.06 7.61
CA TYR A 199 -27.15 -10.64 7.62
C TYR A 199 -27.32 -10.07 6.20
N VAL A 200 -26.50 -10.52 5.24
CA VAL A 200 -26.61 -10.07 3.83
C VAL A 200 -27.87 -10.62 3.20
N GLN A 201 -28.21 -11.89 3.47
CA GLN A 201 -29.45 -12.49 2.98
C GLN A 201 -30.68 -11.78 3.58
N SER A 202 -30.62 -11.40 4.85
CA SER A 202 -31.67 -10.60 5.49
C SER A 202 -31.85 -9.24 4.82
N LEU A 203 -30.76 -8.52 4.53
CA LEU A 203 -30.80 -7.21 3.83
C LEU A 203 -31.43 -7.34 2.44
N LYS A 204 -31.13 -8.44 1.71
CA LYS A 204 -31.76 -8.74 0.42
C LYS A 204 -33.27 -8.99 0.58
N ALA A 205 -33.68 -9.77 1.60
CA ALA A 205 -35.10 -10.06 1.87
C ALA A 205 -35.88 -8.79 2.20
N PHE A 206 -35.26 -7.79 2.85
CA PHE A 206 -35.87 -6.48 3.10
C PHE A 206 -35.91 -5.56 1.86
N GLY A 207 -35.41 -6.01 0.70
CA GLY A 207 -35.46 -5.26 -0.55
C GLY A 207 -34.50 -4.05 -0.62
N LEU A 208 -33.39 -4.04 0.15
CA LEU A 208 -32.41 -2.98 0.05
C LEU A 208 -31.73 -2.98 -1.32
N ASN A 209 -31.35 -1.79 -1.78
CA ASN A 209 -30.64 -1.62 -3.04
C ASN A 209 -29.28 -2.39 -3.03
N GLU A 210 -29.02 -3.13 -4.09
CA GLU A 210 -27.81 -3.96 -4.27
C GLU A 210 -26.52 -3.17 -4.05
N PHE A 211 -26.45 -1.95 -4.58
CA PHE A 211 -25.29 -1.08 -4.41
C PHE A 211 -25.08 -0.72 -2.93
N LEU A 212 -26.16 -0.41 -2.21
CA LEU A 212 -26.11 -0.09 -0.79
C LEU A 212 -25.62 -1.30 0.04
N ILE A 213 -26.14 -2.50 -0.26
CA ILE A 213 -25.70 -3.73 0.42
C ILE A 213 -24.22 -3.92 0.21
N CYS A 214 -23.73 -3.84 -1.04
CA CYS A 214 -22.34 -4.09 -1.39
C CYS A 214 -21.38 -3.10 -0.72
N TYR A 215 -21.57 -1.79 -0.96
CA TYR A 215 -20.58 -0.79 -0.56
C TYR A 215 -20.73 -0.30 0.89
N LYS A 216 -21.95 -0.30 1.44
CA LYS A 216 -22.17 0.18 2.81
C LYS A 216 -22.17 -0.92 3.86
N HIS A 217 -22.58 -2.14 3.50
CA HIS A 217 -22.74 -3.22 4.48
C HIS A 217 -21.69 -4.33 4.32
N MET A 218 -21.26 -4.66 3.09
CA MET A 218 -20.28 -5.74 2.88
C MET A 218 -18.84 -5.23 2.83
N LEU A 219 -18.57 -4.15 2.06
CA LEU A 219 -17.21 -3.62 1.90
C LEU A 219 -16.50 -3.27 3.23
N PRO A 220 -17.15 -2.68 4.25
CA PRO A 220 -16.50 -2.43 5.54
C PRO A 220 -15.97 -3.70 6.23
N ASN A 221 -16.61 -4.84 6.00
CA ASN A 221 -16.17 -6.12 6.54
C ASN A 221 -15.00 -6.74 5.74
N ALA A 222 -14.82 -6.32 4.48
CA ALA A 222 -13.71 -6.71 3.62
C ALA A 222 -12.49 -5.78 3.72
N ILE A 223 -12.56 -4.69 4.51
CA ILE A 223 -11.54 -3.62 4.47
C ILE A 223 -10.15 -4.09 4.96
N GLY A 224 -10.12 -5.03 5.91
CA GLY A 224 -8.86 -5.56 6.47
C GLY A 224 -7.93 -6.13 5.38
N PRO A 225 -8.34 -7.16 4.64
CA PRO A 225 -7.56 -7.70 3.53
C PRO A 225 -7.23 -6.67 2.44
N ILE A 226 -8.11 -5.70 2.20
CA ILE A 226 -7.89 -4.63 1.22
C ILE A 226 -6.72 -3.73 1.65
N VAL A 227 -6.69 -3.29 2.91
CA VAL A 227 -5.62 -2.45 3.45
C VAL A 227 -4.27 -3.18 3.40
N VAL A 228 -4.25 -4.47 3.78
CA VAL A 228 -3.05 -5.31 3.66
C VAL A 228 -2.57 -5.37 2.20
N ASN A 229 -3.48 -5.55 1.25
CA ASN A 229 -3.12 -5.58 -0.16
C ASN A 229 -2.53 -4.24 -0.64
N ILE A 230 -3.07 -3.10 -0.19
CA ILE A 230 -2.54 -1.76 -0.52
C ILE A 230 -1.10 -1.62 0.00
N THR A 231 -0.80 -2.05 1.23
CA THR A 231 0.56 -1.96 1.79
C THR A 231 1.55 -2.81 0.99
N LEU A 232 1.21 -4.06 0.71
CA LEU A 232 2.04 -4.96 -0.10
C LEU A 232 2.23 -4.44 -1.53
N SER A 233 1.16 -3.95 -2.17
CA SER A 233 1.24 -3.37 -3.52
C SER A 233 2.10 -2.12 -3.55
N THR A 234 2.07 -1.28 -2.50
CA THR A 234 2.94 -0.10 -2.39
C THR A 234 4.42 -0.50 -2.41
N ALA A 235 4.80 -1.52 -1.62
CA ALA A 235 6.16 -2.05 -1.61
C ALA A 235 6.58 -2.57 -3.00
N MET A 236 5.69 -3.34 -3.64
CA MET A 236 5.94 -3.92 -4.97
C MET A 236 6.11 -2.83 -6.04
N PHE A 237 5.27 -1.78 -6.05
CA PHE A 237 5.40 -0.70 -7.04
C PHE A 237 6.67 0.14 -6.84
N ILE A 238 7.13 0.35 -5.60
CA ILE A 238 8.41 1.01 -5.34
C ILE A 238 9.58 0.17 -5.88
N LEU A 239 9.56 -1.15 -5.66
CA LEU A 239 10.58 -2.04 -6.21
C LEU A 239 10.54 -2.11 -7.74
N GLN A 240 9.35 -2.08 -8.34
CA GLN A 240 9.20 -2.04 -9.80
C GLN A 240 9.69 -0.70 -10.38
N GLU A 241 9.36 0.45 -9.75
CA GLU A 241 9.90 1.75 -10.14
C GLU A 241 11.42 1.74 -10.07
N ALA A 242 12.00 1.25 -8.97
CA ALA A 242 13.44 1.16 -8.81
C ALA A 242 14.08 0.26 -9.88
N SER A 243 13.46 -0.86 -10.22
CA SER A 243 13.93 -1.79 -11.27
C SER A 243 13.87 -1.15 -12.66
N LEU A 244 12.78 -0.44 -12.98
CA LEU A 244 12.62 0.28 -14.26
C LEU A 244 13.62 1.43 -14.38
N SER A 245 13.77 2.22 -13.34
CA SER A 245 14.75 3.32 -13.28
C SER A 245 16.17 2.80 -13.36
N PHE A 246 16.48 1.67 -12.68
CA PHE A 246 17.75 0.99 -12.81
C PHE A 246 18.03 0.59 -14.26
N LEU A 247 17.04 0.09 -15.00
CA LEU A 247 17.15 -0.24 -16.42
C LEU A 247 17.15 0.98 -17.36
N GLY A 248 17.02 2.21 -16.82
CA GLY A 248 16.97 3.44 -17.60
C GLY A 248 15.61 3.73 -18.25
N LEU A 249 14.57 3.01 -17.87
CA LEU A 249 13.20 3.13 -18.40
C LEU A 249 12.18 3.61 -17.35
N GLY A 250 12.66 4.14 -16.24
CA GLY A 250 11.81 4.72 -15.19
C GLY A 250 11.42 6.16 -15.46
N VAL A 251 11.38 6.97 -14.41
CA VAL A 251 11.19 8.41 -14.44
C VAL A 251 12.45 9.07 -15.03
N PRO A 252 12.34 10.22 -15.73
CA PRO A 252 13.52 10.95 -16.24
C PRO A 252 14.60 11.17 -15.20
N LEU A 253 15.87 11.03 -15.58
CA LEU A 253 17.03 11.05 -14.65
C LEU A 253 17.22 12.38 -13.91
N GLU A 254 16.63 13.46 -14.43
CA GLU A 254 16.60 14.77 -13.80
C GLU A 254 15.78 14.76 -12.49
N ILE A 255 14.79 13.87 -12.39
CA ILE A 255 13.96 13.75 -11.20
C ILE A 255 14.67 12.84 -10.20
N ALA A 256 14.85 13.31 -8.96
CA ALA A 256 15.37 12.48 -7.91
C ALA A 256 14.31 11.44 -7.50
N THR A 257 14.56 10.17 -7.80
CA THR A 257 13.85 8.99 -7.24
C THR A 257 14.87 8.02 -6.66
N TRP A 258 14.44 7.14 -5.78
CA TRP A 258 15.35 6.11 -5.26
C TRP A 258 15.90 5.22 -6.39
N GLY A 259 15.06 4.90 -7.38
CA GLY A 259 15.48 4.12 -8.54
C GLY A 259 16.52 4.82 -9.40
N ASN A 260 16.34 6.12 -9.65
CA ASN A 260 17.31 6.92 -10.43
C ASN A 260 18.65 7.08 -9.71
N ILE A 261 18.66 7.11 -8.36
CA ILE A 261 19.91 7.11 -7.61
C ILE A 261 20.59 5.74 -7.72
N LEU A 262 19.81 4.65 -7.61
CA LEU A 262 20.33 3.28 -7.71
C LEU A 262 20.90 2.96 -9.10
N ASN A 263 20.47 3.66 -10.16
CA ASN A 263 21.01 3.52 -11.52
C ASN A 263 22.54 3.72 -11.58
N ALA A 264 23.11 4.50 -10.67
CA ALA A 264 24.57 4.67 -10.58
C ALA A 264 25.32 3.33 -10.37
N ALA A 265 24.67 2.32 -9.78
CA ALA A 265 25.24 0.99 -9.55
C ALA A 265 25.35 0.10 -10.80
N GLN A 266 24.83 0.54 -11.96
CA GLN A 266 25.03 -0.18 -13.23
C GLN A 266 26.51 -0.17 -13.69
N ASP A 267 27.22 0.89 -13.35
CA ASP A 267 28.63 1.03 -13.68
C ASP A 267 29.47 0.23 -12.68
N MET A 268 30.22 -0.77 -13.18
CA MET A 268 31.04 -1.66 -12.36
C MET A 268 32.11 -0.90 -11.57
N PHE A 269 32.68 0.13 -12.14
CA PHE A 269 33.67 0.97 -11.44
C PHE A 269 33.02 1.69 -10.25
N THR A 270 31.83 2.27 -10.48
CA THR A 270 31.05 2.94 -9.42
C THR A 270 30.64 1.93 -8.33
N LEU A 271 30.20 0.74 -8.72
CA LEU A 271 29.79 -0.30 -7.78
C LEU A 271 30.91 -0.69 -6.82
N GLN A 272 32.15 -0.81 -7.33
CA GLN A 272 33.31 -1.24 -6.55
C GLN A 272 33.98 -0.12 -5.75
N ASN A 273 34.04 1.10 -6.30
CA ASN A 273 34.86 2.18 -5.74
C ASN A 273 34.03 3.27 -5.04
N ASN A 274 32.75 3.45 -5.42
CA ASN A 274 31.92 4.56 -4.96
C ASN A 274 30.64 4.03 -4.27
N TRP A 275 30.82 3.20 -3.23
CA TRP A 275 29.72 2.54 -2.51
C TRP A 275 28.68 3.54 -1.98
N TRP A 276 29.05 4.75 -1.69
CA TRP A 276 28.15 5.79 -1.17
C TRP A 276 27.09 6.28 -2.16
N LEU A 277 27.25 5.97 -3.45
CA LEU A 277 26.27 6.35 -4.47
C LEU A 277 25.04 5.42 -4.50
N TRP A 278 25.20 4.19 -4.09
CA TRP A 278 24.14 3.17 -4.19
C TRP A 278 23.75 2.53 -2.86
N LEU A 279 24.71 2.32 -1.95
CA LEU A 279 24.45 1.60 -0.70
C LEU A 279 23.44 2.33 0.21
N PRO A 280 23.51 3.66 0.44
CA PRO A 280 22.57 4.36 1.30
C PRO A 280 21.13 4.28 0.76
N VAL A 281 20.94 4.45 -0.56
CA VAL A 281 19.60 4.34 -1.16
C VAL A 281 19.10 2.91 -1.17
N GLY A 282 19.98 1.92 -1.44
CA GLY A 282 19.64 0.50 -1.35
C GLY A 282 19.17 0.09 0.05
N ILE A 283 19.85 0.54 1.10
CA ILE A 283 19.45 0.34 2.49
C ILE A 283 18.10 1.04 2.75
N THR A 284 17.92 2.28 2.27
CA THR A 284 16.66 3.03 2.46
C THR A 284 15.48 2.31 1.82
N ILE A 285 15.60 1.83 0.58
CA ILE A 285 14.56 1.04 -0.10
C ILE A 285 14.27 -0.24 0.68
N SER A 286 15.31 -0.97 1.07
CA SER A 286 15.17 -2.23 1.81
C SER A 286 14.45 -2.03 3.14
N LEU A 287 14.84 -1.02 3.90
CA LEU A 287 14.20 -0.67 5.17
C LEU A 287 12.75 -0.22 4.98
N PHE A 288 12.48 0.59 3.95
CA PHE A 288 11.13 1.04 3.66
C PHE A 288 10.20 -0.14 3.28
N VAL A 289 10.64 -1.00 2.36
CA VAL A 289 9.89 -2.19 1.93
C VAL A 289 9.66 -3.15 3.10
N MET A 290 10.69 -3.39 3.92
CA MET A 290 10.55 -4.22 5.12
C MET A 290 9.59 -3.59 6.13
N GLY A 291 9.69 -2.28 6.34
CA GLY A 291 8.83 -1.53 7.25
C GLY A 291 7.36 -1.60 6.85
N ILE A 292 7.05 -1.38 5.57
CA ILE A 292 5.67 -1.41 5.08
C ILE A 292 5.11 -2.85 5.05
N ASN A 293 5.94 -3.87 4.81
CA ASN A 293 5.53 -5.27 4.88
C ASN A 293 5.19 -5.68 6.33
N PHE A 294 6.04 -5.37 7.31
CA PHE A 294 5.75 -5.63 8.72
C PHE A 294 4.50 -4.90 9.20
N LEU A 295 4.27 -3.68 8.73
CA LEU A 295 3.05 -2.93 9.00
C LEU A 295 1.83 -3.63 8.39
N GLY A 296 1.92 -4.09 7.15
CA GLY A 296 0.88 -4.84 6.46
C GLY A 296 0.54 -6.15 7.18
N ASP A 297 1.54 -6.93 7.56
CA ASP A 297 1.35 -8.17 8.33
C ASP A 297 0.71 -7.90 9.69
N GLY A 298 1.13 -6.85 10.39
CA GLY A 298 0.52 -6.44 11.66
C GLY A 298 -0.95 -6.05 11.53
N ILE A 299 -1.33 -5.38 10.43
CA ILE A 299 -2.74 -5.09 10.13
C ILE A 299 -3.50 -6.39 9.84
N ARG A 300 -2.91 -7.31 9.10
CA ARG A 300 -3.50 -8.62 8.79
C ARG A 300 -3.80 -9.40 10.07
N ASP A 301 -2.82 -9.53 10.98
CA ASP A 301 -2.96 -10.25 12.25
C ASP A 301 -4.07 -9.68 13.13
N THR A 302 -4.30 -8.38 13.06
CA THR A 302 -5.35 -7.71 13.84
C THR A 302 -6.73 -7.81 13.22
N THR A 303 -6.83 -8.00 11.91
CA THR A 303 -8.09 -8.06 11.16
C THR A 303 -8.55 -9.49 10.89
N ASP A 304 -7.71 -10.51 11.10
CA ASP A 304 -8.04 -11.91 10.90
C ASP A 304 -8.96 -12.43 12.02
N PRO A 305 -10.22 -12.80 11.72
CA PRO A 305 -11.16 -13.32 12.70
C PRO A 305 -10.80 -14.73 13.21
N THR A 306 -9.98 -15.49 12.47
CA THR A 306 -9.65 -16.89 12.82
C THR A 306 -8.70 -17.00 14.00
N GLN A 307 -7.97 -15.95 14.35
CA GLN A 307 -7.08 -15.88 15.52
C GLN A 307 -7.82 -15.45 16.82
N GLN A 308 -9.12 -15.64 16.88
CA GLN A 308 -9.94 -15.29 18.03
C GLN A 308 -10.15 -16.49 19.00
N GLY A 309 -9.25 -17.50 18.97
CA GLY A 309 -9.17 -18.58 19.96
C GLY A 309 -8.44 -18.17 21.23
#